data_1aebe94a7a79dda6de9ce609b179f4b1
#
_entry.id   1aebe94a7a79dda6de9ce609b179f4b1
#
_cell.length_a   1.000
_cell.length_b   1.000
_cell.length_c   1.000
_cell.angle_alpha   90.00
_cell.angle_beta   90.00
_cell.angle_gamma   90.00
#
_symmetry.space_group_name_H-M   'P 1'
#
loop_
_entity.id
_entity.type
_entity.pdbx_description
1 polymer ?
#
loop_
_entity_poly.entity_id
_entity_poly.type
_entity_poly.pdbx_seq_one_letter_code
_entity_poly.pdbx_strand_id
1 'polypeptide(L)'
;ISTDEEIVQAAKQANIHEFIVNLEQGYDTEITEENNLFSTGQKQLVSIARTIITNPELLILDEATSNVDTVTEAKIQKAMDEAIKGRTSFVIAHRLKTILNADRIIVLRDGEVIEEGNHHELVEQDGFYAELYKNQFVFE
;
A
#
# COMPACT_ATOMS: atom_id res chain seq x y z
N ILE A 1 -3.49 -12.67 -20.76
CA ILE A 1 -3.57 -13.78 -19.79
C ILE A 1 -2.18 -13.98 -19.16
N SER A 2 -2.13 -13.89 -17.85
CA SER A 2 -0.87 -14.05 -17.12
C SER A 2 -0.45 -15.51 -17.05
N THR A 3 0.86 -15.76 -17.14
CA THR A 3 1.42 -17.11 -16.96
C THR A 3 1.49 -17.47 -15.49
N ASP A 4 1.63 -18.75 -15.19
CA ASP A 4 1.81 -19.22 -13.81
C ASP A 4 3.07 -18.63 -13.16
N GLU A 5 4.14 -18.46 -13.93
CA GLU A 5 5.38 -17.82 -13.44
C GLU A 5 5.16 -16.36 -13.06
N GLU A 6 4.40 -15.64 -13.88
CA GLU A 6 4.07 -14.22 -13.61
C GLU A 6 3.22 -14.08 -12.35
N ILE A 7 2.27 -14.99 -12.15
CA ILE A 7 1.40 -15.02 -10.96
C ILE A 7 2.26 -15.28 -9.70
N VAL A 8 3.12 -16.27 -9.73
CA VAL A 8 4.00 -16.60 -8.61
C VAL A 8 4.96 -15.46 -8.30
N GLN A 9 5.53 -14.85 -9.32
CA GLN A 9 6.44 -13.71 -9.15
C GLN A 9 5.75 -12.51 -8.52
N ALA A 10 4.54 -12.20 -8.97
CA ALA A 10 3.74 -11.13 -8.38
C ALA A 10 3.41 -11.40 -6.92
N ALA A 11 3.06 -12.65 -6.59
CA ALA A 11 2.79 -13.05 -5.21
C ALA A 11 4.03 -12.93 -4.32
N LYS A 12 5.21 -13.24 -4.83
CA LYS A 12 6.47 -13.06 -4.11
C LYS A 12 6.77 -11.59 -3.85
N GLN A 13 6.57 -10.74 -4.85
CA GLN A 13 6.76 -9.29 -4.71
C GLN A 13 5.78 -8.68 -3.71
N ALA A 14 4.57 -9.22 -3.64
CA ALA A 14 3.55 -8.78 -2.70
C ALA A 14 3.63 -9.48 -1.33
N ASN A 15 4.65 -10.32 -1.09
CA ASN A 15 4.86 -11.02 0.18
C ASN A 15 3.69 -11.94 0.60
N ILE A 16 2.97 -12.52 -0.35
CA ILE A 16 1.84 -13.42 -0.08
C ILE A 16 2.10 -14.87 -0.55
N HIS A 17 3.18 -15.08 -1.30
CA HIS A 17 3.50 -16.38 -1.88
C HIS A 17 3.56 -17.49 -0.83
N GLU A 18 4.28 -17.30 0.27
CA GLU A 18 4.46 -18.33 1.31
C GLU A 18 3.12 -18.74 1.92
N PHE A 19 2.23 -17.78 2.15
CA PHE A 19 0.90 -18.06 2.66
C PHE A 19 0.11 -18.92 1.67
N ILE A 20 0.17 -18.60 0.39
CA ILE A 20 -0.58 -19.30 -0.64
C ILE A 20 -0.09 -20.76 -0.78
N VAL A 21 1.23 -21.00 -0.82
CA VAL A 21 1.78 -22.36 -0.96
C VAL A 21 1.48 -23.24 0.25
N ASN A 22 1.21 -22.66 1.41
CA ASN A 22 0.85 -23.39 2.61
C ASN A 22 -0.65 -23.72 2.68
N LEU A 23 -1.45 -23.21 1.77
CA LEU A 23 -2.85 -23.61 1.64
C LEU A 23 -2.92 -25.04 1.08
N GLU A 24 -3.97 -25.78 1.45
CA GLU A 24 -4.13 -27.17 1.07
C GLU A 24 -4.01 -27.40 -0.45
N GLN A 25 -4.57 -26.51 -1.25
CA GLN A 25 -4.53 -26.58 -2.71
C GLN A 25 -3.59 -25.54 -3.34
N GLY A 26 -2.79 -24.82 -2.52
CA GLY A 26 -1.86 -23.81 -3.00
C GLY A 26 -2.54 -22.74 -3.85
N TYR A 27 -1.98 -22.49 -5.02
CA TYR A 27 -2.54 -21.48 -5.96
C TYR A 27 -3.86 -21.90 -6.60
N ASP A 28 -4.23 -23.17 -6.52
CA ASP A 28 -5.50 -23.66 -7.04
C ASP A 28 -6.64 -23.57 -6.02
N THR A 29 -6.36 -23.02 -4.86
CA THR A 29 -7.35 -22.84 -3.79
C THR A 29 -8.49 -21.91 -4.26
N GLU A 30 -9.71 -22.40 -4.17
CA GLU A 30 -10.88 -21.60 -4.49
C GLU A 30 -11.29 -20.74 -3.30
N ILE A 31 -11.45 -19.44 -3.56
CA ILE A 31 -11.86 -18.46 -2.53
C ILE A 31 -13.32 -18.09 -2.74
N THR A 32 -14.15 -18.39 -1.74
CA THR A 32 -15.57 -18.04 -1.74
C THR A 32 -15.86 -17.18 -0.50
N GLU A 33 -17.02 -16.57 -0.46
CA GLU A 33 -17.45 -15.81 0.73
C GLU A 33 -17.52 -16.69 1.96
N GLU A 34 -17.93 -17.96 1.79
CA GLU A 34 -18.04 -18.92 2.88
C GLU A 34 -16.68 -19.51 3.29
N ASN A 35 -15.73 -19.56 2.38
CA ASN A 35 -14.43 -20.19 2.58
C ASN A 35 -13.30 -19.19 2.36
N ASN A 36 -13.40 -18.03 3.00
CA ASN A 36 -12.37 -17.00 2.87
C ASN A 36 -11.28 -17.22 3.92
N LEU A 37 -10.15 -17.76 3.46
CA LEU A 37 -9.01 -18.10 4.30
C LEU A 37 -8.07 -16.91 4.55
N PHE A 38 -8.29 -15.78 3.88
CA PHE A 38 -7.42 -14.62 4.01
C PHE A 38 -7.90 -13.67 5.11
N SER A 39 -6.95 -13.19 5.94
CA SER A 39 -7.19 -12.07 6.84
C SER A 39 -7.33 -10.78 6.03
N THR A 40 -7.78 -9.70 6.68
CA THR A 40 -7.88 -8.37 6.05
C THR A 40 -6.56 -7.93 5.44
N GLY A 41 -5.45 -8.10 6.16
CA GLY A 41 -4.12 -7.75 5.66
C GLY A 41 -3.69 -8.62 4.49
N GLN A 42 -3.95 -9.92 4.56
CA GLN A 42 -3.63 -10.83 3.47
C GLN A 42 -4.42 -10.55 2.20
N LYS A 43 -5.68 -10.13 2.33
CA LYS A 43 -6.49 -9.67 1.20
C LYS A 43 -5.86 -8.45 0.52
N GLN A 44 -5.30 -7.54 1.31
CA GLN A 44 -4.60 -6.38 0.77
C GLN A 44 -3.35 -6.80 -0.01
N LEU A 45 -2.59 -7.77 0.51
CA LEU A 45 -1.42 -8.31 -0.20
C LEU A 45 -1.81 -8.96 -1.54
N VAL A 46 -2.89 -9.72 -1.58
CA VAL A 46 -3.41 -10.31 -2.82
C VAL A 46 -3.82 -9.21 -3.81
N SER A 47 -4.47 -8.16 -3.33
CA SER A 47 -4.87 -7.02 -4.15
C SER A 47 -3.65 -6.32 -4.77
N ILE A 48 -2.59 -6.14 -3.99
CA ILE A 48 -1.34 -5.57 -4.47
C ILE A 48 -0.70 -6.47 -5.52
N ALA A 49 -0.69 -7.79 -5.31
CA ALA A 49 -0.17 -8.75 -6.29
C ALA A 49 -0.92 -8.66 -7.62
N ARG A 50 -2.24 -8.54 -7.58
CA ARG A 50 -3.08 -8.37 -8.77
C ARG A 50 -2.73 -7.08 -9.53
N THR A 51 -2.43 -6.03 -8.79
CA THR A 51 -1.99 -4.75 -9.37
C THR A 51 -0.62 -4.88 -10.03
N ILE A 52 0.33 -5.53 -9.37
CA ILE A 52 1.67 -5.75 -9.90
C ILE A 52 1.62 -6.51 -11.23
N ILE A 53 0.80 -7.57 -11.29
CA ILE A 53 0.72 -8.43 -12.47
C ILE A 53 0.14 -7.71 -13.69
N THR A 54 -0.73 -6.72 -13.49
CA THR A 54 -1.27 -5.91 -14.60
C THR A 54 -0.26 -4.91 -15.12
N ASN A 55 0.79 -4.64 -14.37
CA ASN A 55 1.88 -3.71 -14.72
C ASN A 55 1.36 -2.35 -15.25
N PRO A 56 0.57 -1.62 -14.48
CA PRO A 56 -0.01 -0.35 -14.94
C PRO A 56 1.04 0.76 -14.98
N GLU A 57 0.83 1.75 -15.85
CA GLU A 57 1.67 2.95 -15.88
C GLU A 57 1.30 3.92 -14.75
N LEU A 58 0.02 3.97 -14.43
CA LEU A 58 -0.51 4.80 -13.34
C LEU A 58 -1.15 3.91 -12.29
N LEU A 59 -0.74 4.11 -11.06
CA LEU A 59 -1.20 3.32 -9.92
C LEU A 59 -1.90 4.22 -8.91
N ILE A 60 -3.05 3.79 -8.42
CA ILE A 60 -3.76 4.47 -7.33
C ILE A 60 -3.90 3.47 -6.18
N LEU A 61 -3.32 3.79 -5.04
CA LEU A 61 -3.36 2.96 -3.84
C LEU A 61 -4.02 3.70 -2.70
N ASP A 62 -4.97 3.05 -2.06
CA ASP A 62 -5.56 3.54 -0.82
C ASP A 62 -5.01 2.71 0.34
N GLU A 63 -4.30 3.37 1.24
CA GLU A 63 -3.63 2.74 2.37
C GLU A 63 -4.63 2.55 3.53
N ALA A 64 -5.43 1.49 3.48
CA ALA A 64 -6.39 1.15 4.53
C ALA A 64 -5.78 0.10 5.47
N THR A 65 -5.48 0.48 6.72
CA THR A 65 -4.68 -0.36 7.61
C THR A 65 -5.30 -0.63 8.97
N SER A 66 -6.57 -0.38 9.15
CA SER A 66 -7.25 -0.70 10.39
C SER A 66 -7.31 -2.22 10.62
N ASN A 67 -7.02 -2.65 11.84
CA ASN A 67 -7.10 -4.05 12.28
C ASN A 67 -6.12 -5.01 11.59
N VAL A 68 -4.93 -4.54 11.27
CA VAL A 68 -3.86 -5.36 10.71
C VAL A 68 -2.73 -5.46 11.73
N ASP A 69 -2.21 -6.67 11.97
CA ASP A 69 -1.09 -6.88 12.87
C ASP A 69 0.21 -6.24 12.33
N THR A 70 1.15 -5.97 13.23
CA THR A 70 2.39 -5.27 12.90
C THR A 70 3.22 -5.99 11.83
N VAL A 71 3.28 -7.33 11.91
CA VAL A 71 4.07 -8.12 10.96
C VAL A 71 3.47 -8.03 9.55
N THR A 72 2.15 -8.20 9.44
CA THR A 72 1.44 -8.10 8.16
C THR A 72 1.49 -6.67 7.61
N GLU A 73 1.39 -5.68 8.49
CA GLU A 73 1.52 -4.28 8.12
C GLU A 73 2.87 -3.97 7.47
N ALA A 74 3.96 -4.51 8.02
CA ALA A 74 5.29 -4.37 7.43
C ALA A 74 5.37 -5.02 6.05
N LYS A 75 4.73 -6.18 5.86
CA LYS A 75 4.65 -6.86 4.57
C LYS A 75 3.87 -6.04 3.55
N ILE A 76 2.75 -5.43 3.97
CA ILE A 76 1.94 -4.54 3.10
C ILE A 76 2.78 -3.35 2.65
N GLN A 77 3.47 -2.69 3.58
CA GLN A 77 4.30 -1.53 3.25
C GLN A 77 5.38 -1.90 2.24
N LYS A 78 6.04 -3.02 2.43
CA LYS A 78 7.08 -3.50 1.52
C LYS A 78 6.50 -3.85 0.14
N ALA A 79 5.33 -4.47 0.10
CA ALA A 79 4.64 -4.79 -1.15
C ALA A 79 4.22 -3.53 -1.91
N MET A 80 3.74 -2.51 -1.19
CA MET A 80 3.40 -1.21 -1.79
C MET A 80 4.64 -0.53 -2.37
N ASP A 81 5.75 -0.55 -1.66
CA ASP A 81 7.02 0.01 -2.14
C ASP A 81 7.46 -0.66 -3.45
N GLU A 82 7.30 -1.99 -3.55
CA GLU A 82 7.58 -2.72 -4.78
C GLU A 82 6.63 -2.34 -5.92
N ALA A 83 5.34 -2.19 -5.62
CA ALA A 83 4.33 -1.83 -6.62
C ALA A 83 4.56 -0.43 -7.19
N ILE A 84 5.07 0.50 -6.38
CA ILE A 84 5.30 1.90 -6.75
C ILE A 84 6.51 2.06 -7.69
N LYS A 85 7.50 1.18 -7.58
CA LYS A 85 8.75 1.30 -8.35
C LYS A 85 8.53 1.39 -9.86
N GLY A 86 9.15 2.38 -10.49
CA GLY A 86 9.16 2.52 -11.94
C GLY A 86 7.86 3.01 -12.55
N ARG A 87 6.93 3.53 -11.77
CA ARG A 87 5.66 4.03 -12.27
C ARG A 87 5.17 5.25 -11.50
N THR A 88 4.25 5.98 -12.10
CA THR A 88 3.59 7.11 -11.46
C THR A 88 2.49 6.57 -10.53
N SER A 89 2.51 6.96 -9.28
CA SER A 89 1.54 6.49 -8.31
C SER A 89 0.93 7.61 -7.48
N PHE A 90 -0.36 7.46 -7.19
CA PHE A 90 -1.08 8.27 -6.22
C PHE A 90 -1.41 7.39 -5.03
N VAL A 91 -0.97 7.76 -3.84
CA VAL A 91 -1.21 7.00 -2.62
C VAL A 91 -2.02 7.85 -1.65
N ILE A 92 -3.16 7.32 -1.23
CA ILE A 92 -3.92 7.93 -0.14
C ILE A 92 -3.28 7.42 1.14
N ALA A 93 -2.43 8.27 1.74
CA ALA A 93 -1.52 7.86 2.80
C ALA A 93 -2.10 8.06 4.18
N HIS A 94 -1.94 7.07 5.03
CA HIS A 94 -2.30 7.11 6.45
C HIS A 94 -1.08 6.86 7.35
N ARG A 95 0.03 6.41 6.77
CA ARG A 95 1.26 6.11 7.50
C ARG A 95 2.32 7.17 7.24
N LEU A 96 3.04 7.52 8.30
CA LEU A 96 4.12 8.49 8.23
C LEU A 96 5.18 8.12 7.19
N LYS A 97 5.60 6.86 7.17
CA LYS A 97 6.65 6.41 6.24
C LYS A 97 6.29 6.65 4.78
N THR A 98 5.05 6.38 4.41
CA THR A 98 4.55 6.62 3.05
C THR A 98 4.63 8.10 2.70
N ILE A 99 4.22 8.95 3.64
CA ILE A 99 4.24 10.41 3.46
C ILE A 99 5.67 10.93 3.31
N LEU A 100 6.58 10.48 4.19
CA LEU A 100 7.98 10.94 4.15
C LEU A 100 8.69 10.55 2.87
N ASN A 101 8.36 9.40 2.29
CA ASN A 101 8.99 8.90 1.07
C ASN A 101 8.34 9.39 -0.21
N ALA A 102 7.25 10.13 -0.13
CA ALA A 102 6.57 10.66 -1.31
C ALA A 102 7.41 11.76 -1.96
N ASP A 103 7.49 11.75 -3.28
CA ASP A 103 8.15 12.80 -4.06
C ASP A 103 7.37 14.11 -3.95
N ARG A 104 6.05 13.99 -3.87
CA ARG A 104 5.16 15.14 -3.80
C ARG A 104 3.95 14.79 -2.93
N ILE A 105 3.65 15.65 -1.97
CA ILE A 105 2.51 15.52 -1.08
C ILE A 105 1.48 16.56 -1.49
N ILE A 106 0.24 16.12 -1.64
CA ILE A 106 -0.89 17.01 -1.93
C ILE A 106 -1.78 17.00 -0.69
N VAL A 107 -1.99 18.14 -0.10
CA VAL A 107 -2.82 18.29 1.10
C VAL A 107 -4.20 18.80 0.71
N LEU A 108 -5.21 18.01 1.03
CA LEU A 108 -6.60 18.33 0.72
C LEU A 108 -7.36 18.75 1.97
N ARG A 109 -8.17 19.79 1.83
CA ARG A 109 -9.09 20.22 2.87
C ARG A 109 -10.38 20.69 2.21
N ASP A 110 -11.50 20.14 2.66
CA ASP A 110 -12.83 20.48 2.13
C ASP A 110 -12.91 20.38 0.59
N GLY A 111 -12.25 19.37 0.02
CA GLY A 111 -12.23 19.11 -1.41
C GLY A 111 -11.29 19.97 -2.22
N GLU A 112 -10.49 20.80 -1.57
CA GLU A 112 -9.55 21.69 -2.25
C GLU A 112 -8.11 21.37 -1.90
N VAL A 113 -7.19 21.56 -2.86
CA VAL A 113 -5.76 21.45 -2.63
C VAL A 113 -5.30 22.73 -1.95
N ILE A 114 -4.88 22.64 -0.70
CA ILE A 114 -4.45 23.80 0.09
C ILE A 114 -2.95 23.93 0.20
N GLU A 115 -2.23 22.82 0.10
CA GLU A 115 -0.76 22.82 0.14
C GLU A 115 -0.23 21.73 -0.77
N GLU A 116 1.00 21.90 -1.27
CA GLU A 116 1.62 20.97 -2.19
C GLU A 116 3.14 21.11 -2.11
N GLY A 117 3.84 19.97 -2.05
CA GLY A 117 5.30 19.95 -1.97
C GLY A 117 5.78 18.63 -1.35
N ASN A 118 7.08 18.50 -1.08
CA ASN A 118 7.60 17.38 -0.33
C ASN A 118 7.48 17.63 1.17
N HIS A 119 7.79 16.64 1.97
CA HIS A 119 7.71 16.73 3.43
C HIS A 119 8.48 17.93 3.98
N HIS A 120 9.72 18.09 3.54
CA HIS A 120 10.61 19.16 4.03
C HIS A 120 10.06 20.54 3.71
N GLU A 121 9.62 20.75 2.48
CA GLU A 121 9.02 22.03 2.04
C GLU A 121 7.76 22.36 2.84
N LEU A 122 6.89 21.38 3.05
CA LEU A 122 5.63 21.59 3.77
C LEU A 122 5.83 21.86 5.26
N VAL A 123 6.83 21.25 5.88
CA VAL A 123 7.19 21.55 7.27
C VAL A 123 7.71 22.99 7.38
N GLU A 124 8.54 23.43 6.44
CA GLU A 124 9.07 24.80 6.42
C GLU A 124 7.99 25.86 6.22
N GLN A 125 6.93 25.53 5.48
CA GLN A 125 5.79 26.43 5.27
C GLN A 125 5.02 26.74 6.56
N ASP A 126 5.15 25.86 7.58
CA ASP A 126 4.50 25.99 8.89
C ASP A 126 2.97 26.20 8.78
N GLY A 127 2.36 25.51 7.84
CA GLY A 127 0.92 25.57 7.59
C GLY A 127 0.15 24.37 8.14
N PHE A 128 -0.91 24.01 7.45
CA PHE A 128 -1.80 22.91 7.86
C PHE A 128 -1.09 21.56 7.97
N TYR A 129 -0.25 21.23 6.98
CA TYR A 129 0.53 19.98 7.00
C TYR A 129 1.47 19.93 8.19
N ALA A 130 2.20 21.00 8.45
CA ALA A 130 3.15 21.05 9.57
C ALA A 130 2.44 20.85 10.92
N GLU A 131 1.25 21.41 11.07
CA GLU A 131 0.43 21.23 12.26
C GLU A 131 -0.05 19.79 12.40
N LEU A 132 -0.54 19.17 11.33
CA LEU A 132 -0.94 17.76 11.33
C LEU A 132 0.23 16.85 11.67
N TYR A 133 1.37 17.11 11.08
CA TYR A 133 2.58 16.32 11.34
C TYR A 133 2.97 16.36 12.80
N LYS A 134 3.02 17.54 13.40
CA LYS A 134 3.36 17.71 14.81
C LYS A 134 2.36 17.02 15.74
N ASN A 135 1.07 17.11 15.42
CA ASN A 135 0.01 16.59 16.28
C ASN A 135 -0.17 15.07 16.15
N GLN A 136 0.07 14.51 14.98
CA GLN A 136 -0.19 13.09 14.73
C GLN A 136 1.06 12.20 14.81
N PHE A 137 2.22 12.71 14.48
CA PHE A 137 3.40 11.88 14.28
C PHE A 137 4.57 12.17 15.21
N VAL A 138 4.70 13.38 15.74
CA VAL A 138 5.84 13.75 16.60
C VAL A 138 5.77 13.11 17.97
N PHE A 139 4.57 12.76 18.42
CA PHE A 139 4.34 12.18 19.75
C PHE A 139 4.14 10.65 19.72
N GLU A 140 4.31 10.01 18.60
CA GLU A 140 4.25 8.54 18.51
C GLU A 140 5.60 7.88 18.74
#